data_41c433f04f261e162166054ff2b648d4
#
_entry.id   41c433f04f261e162166054ff2b648d4
#
_cell.length_a   1.000
_cell.length_b   1.000
_cell.length_c   1.000
_cell.angle_alpha   90.00
_cell.angle_beta   90.00
_cell.angle_gamma   90.00
#
_symmetry.space_group_name_H-M   'P 1'
#
loop_
_entity.id
_entity.type
_entity.pdbx_description
1 polymer ?
#
loop_
_entity_poly.entity_id
_entity_poly.type
_entity_poly.pdbx_seq_one_letter_code
_entity_poly.pdbx_strand_id
1 'polypeptide(L)'
;MSSITVVALACGILAIFLWRVWFVTQSPNSRVRLEARRKHWRFEEDRGGLWYKIEGIRAGLSWSAEWNARESPPYFELAFPDPRKFDGWCFISRRERRGKESMKLLAAIFTGKAQPDWVADWLHARVQLTGIPEFDHEYVLSSSRPLAQDEFPSALVGQLQTLPAPLIENLLVIRGQGRLRLRIDQAERINPIEVADELASFAQQALADWKI
;
A
#
# COMPACT_ATOMS: atom_id res chain seq x y z
N MET A 1 34.45 34.20 29.93
CA MET A 1 34.60 33.06 28.99
C MET A 1 35.67 33.45 28.01
N SER A 2 36.70 32.62 27.81
CA SER A 2 37.77 32.92 26.86
C SER A 2 37.22 32.79 25.40
N SER A 3 37.71 33.62 24.50
CA SER A 3 37.35 33.57 23.06
C SER A 3 37.50 32.16 22.48
N ILE A 4 38.43 31.38 23.00
CA ILE A 4 38.67 29.97 22.63
C ILE A 4 37.49 29.08 22.95
N THR A 5 36.85 29.27 24.12
CA THR A 5 35.68 28.45 24.55
C THR A 5 34.46 28.71 23.65
N VAL A 6 34.24 29.95 23.24
CA VAL A 6 33.14 30.32 22.33
C VAL A 6 33.33 29.73 20.96
N VAL A 7 34.56 29.78 20.43
CA VAL A 7 34.89 29.21 19.11
C VAL A 7 34.73 27.68 19.13
N ALA A 8 35.21 27.00 20.18
CA ALA A 8 35.08 25.55 20.30
C ALA A 8 33.60 25.11 20.39
N LEU A 9 32.75 25.86 21.10
CA LEU A 9 31.33 25.59 21.18
C LEU A 9 30.62 25.77 19.84
N ALA A 10 30.94 26.85 19.10
CA ALA A 10 30.39 27.12 17.78
C ALA A 10 30.79 26.04 16.77
N CYS A 11 32.04 25.59 16.77
CA CYS A 11 32.52 24.49 15.92
C CYS A 11 31.82 23.16 16.25
N GLY A 12 31.61 22.88 17.54
CA GLY A 12 30.87 21.68 17.98
C GLY A 12 29.42 21.67 17.52
N ILE A 13 28.71 22.79 17.64
CA ILE A 13 27.33 22.94 17.15
C ILE A 13 27.27 22.80 15.64
N LEU A 14 28.22 23.42 14.92
CA LEU A 14 28.28 23.31 13.46
C LEU A 14 28.56 21.87 13.00
N ALA A 15 29.48 21.17 13.68
CA ALA A 15 29.80 19.78 13.38
C ALA A 15 28.57 18.85 13.60
N ILE A 16 27.84 19.03 14.70
CA ILE A 16 26.61 18.29 14.98
C ILE A 16 25.54 18.59 13.91
N PHE A 17 25.42 19.86 13.51
CA PHE A 17 24.46 20.26 12.48
C PHE A 17 24.80 19.65 11.13
N LEU A 18 26.07 19.74 10.70
CA LEU A 18 26.55 19.15 9.44
C LEU A 18 26.43 17.62 9.45
N TRP A 19 26.75 16.96 10.56
CA TRP A 19 26.57 15.51 10.72
C TRP A 19 25.10 15.12 10.62
N ARG A 20 24.19 15.88 11.23
CA ARG A 20 22.75 15.64 11.14
C ARG A 20 22.20 15.85 9.74
N VAL A 21 22.62 16.92 9.05
CA VAL A 21 22.26 17.17 7.65
C VAL A 21 22.78 16.04 6.76
N TRP A 22 24.04 15.64 6.92
CA TRP A 22 24.66 14.56 6.18
C TRP A 22 23.93 13.22 6.41
N PHE A 23 23.60 12.88 7.65
CA PHE A 23 22.87 11.66 7.97
C PHE A 23 21.46 11.64 7.39
N VAL A 24 20.76 12.77 7.42
CA VAL A 24 19.40 12.90 6.85
C VAL A 24 19.42 12.82 5.32
N THR A 25 20.48 13.36 4.68
CA THR A 25 20.60 13.33 3.21
C THR A 25 21.09 12.00 2.66
N GLN A 26 21.72 11.16 3.48
CA GLN A 26 22.20 9.83 3.10
C GLN A 26 21.18 8.71 3.33
N SER A 27 20.05 8.96 3.98
CA SER A 27 18.97 7.96 4.06
C SER A 27 18.49 7.60 2.64
N PRO A 28 18.44 6.31 2.28
CA PRO A 28 17.96 5.88 0.96
C PRO A 28 16.55 6.42 0.65
N ASN A 29 15.76 6.71 1.69
CA ASN A 29 14.41 7.24 1.58
C ASN A 29 14.32 8.77 1.80
N SER A 30 15.43 9.50 1.76
CA SER A 30 15.45 10.95 2.02
C SER A 30 14.55 11.75 1.10
N ARG A 31 14.46 11.37 -0.19
CA ARG A 31 13.55 11.99 -1.17
C ARG A 31 12.09 11.75 -0.79
N VAL A 32 11.73 10.50 -0.49
CA VAL A 32 10.38 10.10 -0.08
C VAL A 32 9.95 10.88 1.17
N ARG A 33 10.84 10.98 2.16
CA ARG A 33 10.62 11.78 3.38
C ARG A 33 10.38 13.26 3.08
N LEU A 34 11.17 13.86 2.17
CA LEU A 34 11.02 15.27 1.81
C LEU A 34 9.69 15.53 1.10
N GLU A 35 9.33 14.69 0.15
CA GLU A 35 8.06 14.79 -0.58
C GLU A 35 6.85 14.54 0.32
N ALA A 36 6.91 13.55 1.21
CA ALA A 36 5.85 13.33 2.21
C ALA A 36 5.64 14.58 3.09
N ARG A 37 6.73 15.22 3.55
CA ARG A 37 6.65 16.48 4.31
C ARG A 37 6.00 17.62 3.50
N ARG A 38 6.31 17.75 2.21
CA ARG A 38 5.67 18.75 1.33
C ARG A 38 4.16 18.56 1.21
N LYS A 39 3.69 17.32 1.30
CA LYS A 39 2.27 16.97 1.31
C LYS A 39 1.64 16.97 2.71
N HIS A 40 2.39 17.37 3.74
CA HIS A 40 1.97 17.31 5.16
C HIS A 40 1.62 15.89 5.62
N TRP A 41 2.25 14.87 5.03
CA TRP A 41 2.13 13.48 5.43
C TRP A 41 3.16 13.12 6.50
N ARG A 42 2.78 12.25 7.42
CA ARG A 42 3.70 11.66 8.39
C ARG A 42 4.54 10.59 7.70
N PHE A 43 5.82 10.55 8.02
CA PHE A 43 6.76 9.58 7.48
C PHE A 43 7.56 8.94 8.62
N GLU A 44 7.58 7.63 8.63
CA GLU A 44 8.39 6.81 9.52
C GLU A 44 9.22 5.82 8.71
N GLU A 45 10.44 5.54 9.12
CA GLU A 45 11.29 4.53 8.49
C GLU A 45 12.12 3.78 9.52
N ASP A 46 12.55 2.56 9.18
CA ASP A 46 13.52 1.84 9.97
C ASP A 46 14.96 2.35 9.74
N ARG A 47 15.89 1.89 10.60
CA ARG A 47 17.30 2.31 10.51
C ARG A 47 18.00 1.85 9.23
N GLY A 48 17.53 0.78 8.60
CA GLY A 48 18.10 0.20 7.40
C GLY A 48 17.50 0.74 6.10
N GLY A 49 16.42 1.51 6.18
CA GLY A 49 15.71 2.02 5.01
C GLY A 49 15.01 0.93 4.18
N LEU A 50 14.87 -0.28 4.73
CA LEU A 50 14.20 -1.41 4.08
C LEU A 50 12.70 -1.45 4.35
N TRP A 51 12.23 -0.59 5.24
CA TRP A 51 10.83 -0.42 5.57
C TRP A 51 10.55 1.06 5.84
N TYR A 52 9.43 1.54 5.33
CA TYR A 52 8.88 2.84 5.75
C TYR A 52 7.36 2.82 5.69
N LYS A 53 6.77 3.76 6.43
CA LYS A 53 5.35 4.02 6.51
C LYS A 53 5.07 5.48 6.23
N ILE A 54 4.03 5.72 5.46
CA ILE A 54 3.51 7.05 5.14
C ILE A 54 2.07 7.09 5.64
N GLU A 55 1.68 8.19 6.28
CA GLU A 55 0.31 8.40 6.75
C GLU A 55 -0.20 9.75 6.27
N GLY A 56 -1.44 9.80 5.84
CA GLY A 56 -2.07 11.02 5.36
C GLY A 56 -3.57 11.04 5.67
N ILE A 57 -4.20 12.16 5.33
CA ILE A 57 -5.65 12.34 5.45
C ILE A 57 -6.20 12.68 4.07
N ARG A 58 -7.30 12.03 3.68
CA ARG A 58 -8.03 12.33 2.45
C ARG A 58 -9.53 12.27 2.72
N ALA A 59 -10.25 13.30 2.34
CA ALA A 59 -11.69 13.44 2.62
C ALA A 59 -12.07 13.17 4.09
N GLY A 60 -11.25 13.62 5.04
CA GLY A 60 -11.46 13.42 6.47
C GLY A 60 -11.12 12.02 7.00
N LEU A 61 -10.72 11.09 6.14
CA LEU A 61 -10.32 9.73 6.53
C LEU A 61 -8.80 9.60 6.54
N SER A 62 -8.26 9.05 7.63
CA SER A 62 -6.82 8.75 7.75
C SER A 62 -6.49 7.48 6.98
N TRP A 63 -5.48 7.54 6.13
CA TRP A 63 -4.95 6.38 5.43
C TRP A 63 -3.48 6.16 5.80
N SER A 64 -3.00 4.95 5.60
CA SER A 64 -1.58 4.63 5.74
C SER A 64 -1.08 3.81 4.56
N ALA A 65 0.16 4.03 4.16
CA ALA A 65 0.84 3.23 3.17
C ALA A 65 2.16 2.72 3.73
N GLU A 66 2.47 1.46 3.46
CA GLU A 66 3.68 0.79 3.90
C GLU A 66 4.44 0.26 2.69
N TRP A 67 5.75 0.53 2.64
CA TRP A 67 6.67 -0.14 1.74
C TRP A 67 7.60 -1.04 2.54
N ASN A 68 7.77 -2.28 2.09
CA ASN A 68 8.55 -3.27 2.79
C ASN A 68 9.41 -4.09 1.82
N ALA A 69 10.70 -3.83 1.81
CA ALA A 69 11.69 -4.59 1.05
C ALA A 69 12.35 -5.73 1.84
N ARG A 70 11.97 -5.94 3.10
CA ARG A 70 12.40 -7.12 3.86
C ARG A 70 11.70 -8.38 3.39
N GLU A 71 10.53 -8.21 2.78
CA GLU A 71 9.77 -9.28 2.14
C GLU A 71 10.32 -9.57 0.74
N SER A 72 10.10 -10.78 0.26
CA SER A 72 10.47 -11.19 -1.08
C SER A 72 9.26 -11.82 -1.79
N PRO A 73 8.70 -11.15 -2.79
CA PRO A 73 9.10 -9.86 -3.36
C PRO A 73 8.76 -8.66 -2.44
N PRO A 74 9.46 -7.53 -2.60
CA PRO A 74 9.10 -6.27 -1.96
C PRO A 74 7.68 -5.85 -2.31
N TYR A 75 6.97 -5.25 -1.35
CA TYR A 75 5.61 -4.78 -1.60
C TYR A 75 5.40 -3.33 -1.15
N PHE A 76 4.38 -2.71 -1.73
CA PHE A 76 3.78 -1.48 -1.28
C PHE A 76 2.30 -1.74 -0.98
N GLU A 77 1.84 -1.43 0.22
CA GLU A 77 0.44 -1.63 0.62
C GLU A 77 -0.13 -0.33 1.20
N LEU A 78 -1.21 0.15 0.59
CA LEU A 78 -1.99 1.25 1.13
C LEU A 78 -3.23 0.69 1.83
N ALA A 79 -3.48 1.11 3.07
CA ALA A 79 -4.66 0.79 3.85
C ALA A 79 -5.52 2.03 4.05
N PHE A 80 -6.77 1.95 3.62
CA PHE A 80 -7.78 3.00 3.74
C PHE A 80 -8.94 2.49 4.62
N PRO A 81 -9.42 3.25 5.60
CA PRO A 81 -10.54 2.80 6.44
C PRO A 81 -11.82 2.65 5.61
N ASP A 82 -12.51 1.54 5.80
CA ASP A 82 -13.83 1.30 5.24
C ASP A 82 -14.90 1.45 6.33
N PRO A 83 -15.63 2.56 6.35
CA PRO A 83 -16.64 2.82 7.39
C PRO A 83 -17.82 1.85 7.32
N ARG A 84 -18.01 1.17 6.20
CA ARG A 84 -19.16 0.31 5.94
C ARG A 84 -19.00 -1.13 6.45
N LYS A 85 -17.86 -1.48 7.04
CA LYS A 85 -17.59 -2.78 7.68
C LYS A 85 -18.08 -3.98 6.87
N PHE A 86 -17.47 -4.16 5.68
CA PHE A 86 -17.75 -5.36 4.87
C PHE A 86 -17.58 -6.64 5.71
N ASP A 87 -18.61 -7.47 5.75
CA ASP A 87 -18.55 -8.75 6.44
C ASP A 87 -17.87 -9.80 5.57
N GLY A 88 -16.75 -10.34 6.06
CA GLY A 88 -15.87 -11.25 5.34
C GLY A 88 -14.78 -10.54 4.57
N TRP A 89 -14.32 -11.17 3.49
CA TRP A 89 -13.24 -10.72 2.65
C TRP A 89 -13.64 -10.73 1.18
N CYS A 90 -13.20 -9.71 0.46
CA CYS A 90 -13.33 -9.60 -0.98
C CYS A 90 -11.96 -9.25 -1.57
N PHE A 91 -11.60 -9.92 -2.66
CA PHE A 91 -10.32 -9.77 -3.31
C PHE A 91 -10.51 -9.56 -4.81
N ILE A 92 -9.78 -8.60 -5.38
CA ILE A 92 -9.74 -8.37 -6.84
C ILE A 92 -8.29 -8.37 -7.27
N SER A 93 -7.98 -9.15 -8.30
CA SER A 93 -6.66 -9.18 -8.92
C SER A 93 -6.78 -9.49 -10.41
N ARG A 94 -5.73 -9.21 -11.19
CA ARG A 94 -5.67 -9.74 -12.55
C ARG A 94 -5.72 -11.26 -12.55
N ARG A 95 -6.38 -11.83 -13.57
CA ARG A 95 -6.58 -13.28 -13.69
C ARG A 95 -5.25 -14.05 -13.74
N GLU A 96 -4.29 -13.57 -14.50
CA GLU A 96 -2.96 -14.18 -14.63
C GLU A 96 -2.19 -14.19 -13.30
N ARG A 97 -2.42 -13.18 -12.47
CA ARG A 97 -1.76 -13.04 -11.18
C ARG A 97 -2.25 -14.06 -10.16
N ARG A 98 -3.55 -14.36 -10.13
CA ARG A 98 -4.15 -15.18 -9.07
C ARG A 98 -3.45 -16.53 -8.88
N GLY A 99 -3.18 -17.25 -9.97
CA GLY A 99 -2.52 -18.56 -9.90
C GLY A 99 -1.09 -18.48 -9.33
N LYS A 100 -0.32 -17.49 -9.79
CA LYS A 100 1.06 -17.26 -9.34
C LYS A 100 1.12 -16.87 -7.86
N GLU A 101 0.23 -15.98 -7.43
CA GLU A 101 0.18 -15.52 -6.03
C GLU A 101 -0.26 -16.63 -5.07
N SER A 102 -1.27 -17.41 -5.43
CA SER A 102 -1.71 -18.54 -4.61
C SER A 102 -0.56 -19.52 -4.36
N MET A 103 0.25 -19.82 -5.37
CA MET A 103 1.42 -20.71 -5.23
C MET A 103 2.51 -20.11 -4.33
N LYS A 104 2.78 -18.80 -4.46
CA LYS A 104 3.76 -18.11 -3.59
C LYS A 104 3.31 -18.08 -2.14
N LEU A 105 2.03 -17.77 -1.89
CA LEU A 105 1.46 -17.74 -0.56
C LEU A 105 1.48 -19.14 0.10
N LEU A 106 1.13 -20.18 -0.64
CA LEU A 106 1.25 -21.56 -0.16
C LEU A 106 2.69 -21.87 0.22
N ALA A 107 3.66 -21.58 -0.65
CA ALA A 107 5.08 -21.80 -0.35
C ALA A 107 5.53 -21.03 0.90
N ALA A 108 5.06 -19.80 1.10
CA ALA A 108 5.39 -19.00 2.28
C ALA A 108 4.80 -19.60 3.58
N ILE A 109 3.58 -20.13 3.52
CA ILE A 109 2.95 -20.85 4.65
C ILE A 109 3.78 -22.09 5.01
N PHE A 110 4.17 -22.90 4.02
CA PHE A 110 4.98 -24.09 4.25
C PHE A 110 6.37 -23.76 4.83
N THR A 111 6.91 -22.59 4.57
CA THR A 111 8.20 -22.15 5.12
C THR A 111 8.08 -21.51 6.50
N GLY A 112 6.88 -21.44 7.09
CA GLY A 112 6.64 -20.88 8.42
C GLY A 112 6.83 -19.36 8.51
N LYS A 113 6.82 -18.64 7.39
CA LYS A 113 6.88 -17.17 7.38
C LYS A 113 5.60 -16.58 7.93
N ALA A 114 5.72 -15.51 8.73
CA ALA A 114 4.57 -14.73 9.18
C ALA A 114 3.77 -14.25 7.96
N GLN A 115 2.46 -14.45 7.98
CA GLN A 115 1.57 -14.07 6.89
C GLN A 115 0.63 -12.95 7.34
N PRO A 116 0.22 -12.05 6.42
CA PRO A 116 -0.88 -11.14 6.67
C PRO A 116 -2.17 -11.89 7.05
N ASP A 117 -3.01 -11.26 7.83
CA ASP A 117 -4.28 -11.77 8.35
C ASP A 117 -5.27 -12.26 7.28
N TRP A 118 -5.22 -11.66 6.08
CA TRP A 118 -6.09 -11.97 4.96
C TRP A 118 -5.66 -13.18 4.10
N VAL A 119 -4.45 -13.70 4.28
CA VAL A 119 -3.88 -14.73 3.39
C VAL A 119 -4.66 -16.04 3.43
N ALA A 120 -5.07 -16.48 4.61
CA ALA A 120 -5.87 -17.70 4.76
C ALA A 120 -7.22 -17.55 4.02
N ASP A 121 -7.87 -16.41 4.18
CA ASP A 121 -9.13 -16.10 3.51
C ASP A 121 -8.97 -16.01 1.99
N TRP A 122 -7.87 -15.44 1.50
CA TRP A 122 -7.55 -15.44 0.07
C TRP A 122 -7.47 -16.83 -0.53
N LEU A 123 -6.83 -17.77 0.15
CA LEU A 123 -6.68 -19.14 -0.35
C LEU A 123 -8.02 -19.89 -0.39
N HIS A 124 -8.92 -19.60 0.54
CA HIS A 124 -10.25 -20.21 0.63
C HIS A 124 -11.33 -19.43 -0.13
N ALA A 125 -11.06 -18.22 -0.57
CA ALA A 125 -12.03 -17.37 -1.27
C ALA A 125 -12.46 -18.00 -2.60
N ARG A 126 -13.77 -18.00 -2.83
CA ARG A 126 -14.38 -18.53 -4.05
C ARG A 126 -14.38 -17.46 -5.14
N VAL A 127 -14.05 -17.86 -6.36
CA VAL A 127 -14.18 -16.99 -7.54
C VAL A 127 -15.66 -16.75 -7.80
N GLN A 128 -15.98 -15.50 -8.09
CA GLN A 128 -17.33 -15.07 -8.46
C GLN A 128 -17.31 -14.35 -9.79
N LEU A 129 -18.37 -14.51 -10.56
CA LEU A 129 -18.57 -13.74 -11.79
C LEU A 129 -19.33 -12.47 -11.44
N THR A 130 -18.87 -11.35 -11.97
CA THR A 130 -19.53 -10.05 -11.75
C THR A 130 -20.68 -9.83 -12.72
N GLY A 131 -20.74 -10.59 -13.81
CA GLY A 131 -21.65 -10.39 -14.92
C GLY A 131 -21.23 -9.23 -15.84
N ILE A 132 -20.04 -8.67 -15.66
CA ILE A 132 -19.46 -7.66 -16.53
C ILE A 132 -18.36 -8.33 -17.35
N PRO A 133 -18.59 -8.64 -18.65
CA PRO A 133 -17.68 -9.46 -19.44
C PRO A 133 -16.26 -8.93 -19.52
N GLU A 134 -16.08 -7.61 -19.65
CA GLU A 134 -14.78 -6.95 -19.76
C GLU A 134 -13.99 -7.13 -18.46
N PHE A 135 -14.64 -7.01 -17.30
CA PHE A 135 -14.01 -7.25 -16.01
C PHE A 135 -13.67 -8.73 -15.83
N ASP A 136 -14.64 -9.62 -16.04
CA ASP A 136 -14.48 -11.06 -15.83
C ASP A 136 -13.42 -11.68 -16.76
N HIS A 137 -13.14 -11.03 -17.90
CA HIS A 137 -12.06 -11.44 -18.81
C HIS A 137 -10.67 -11.14 -18.23
N GLU A 138 -10.46 -9.93 -17.71
CA GLU A 138 -9.14 -9.47 -17.25
C GLU A 138 -8.87 -9.73 -15.76
N TYR A 139 -9.92 -9.66 -14.94
CA TYR A 139 -9.82 -9.72 -13.48
C TYR A 139 -10.52 -10.94 -12.90
N VAL A 140 -10.16 -11.22 -11.68
CA VAL A 140 -10.85 -12.22 -10.84
C VAL A 140 -11.32 -11.54 -9.58
N LEU A 141 -12.64 -11.60 -9.37
CA LEU A 141 -13.27 -11.31 -8.10
C LEU A 141 -13.34 -12.61 -7.29
N SER A 142 -12.91 -12.55 -6.04
CA SER A 142 -13.03 -13.67 -5.11
C SER A 142 -13.52 -13.16 -3.77
N SER A 143 -14.34 -13.94 -3.09
CA SER A 143 -14.75 -13.56 -1.75
C SER A 143 -14.93 -14.77 -0.83
N SER A 144 -14.86 -14.53 0.48
CA SER A 144 -15.09 -15.54 1.51
C SER A 144 -16.58 -15.92 1.65
N ARG A 145 -17.50 -15.10 1.11
CA ARG A 145 -18.93 -15.36 1.03
C ARG A 145 -19.48 -15.04 -0.36
N PRO A 146 -20.64 -15.57 -0.74
CA PRO A 146 -21.33 -15.11 -1.94
C PRO A 146 -21.61 -13.60 -1.87
N LEU A 147 -21.40 -12.89 -2.97
CA LEU A 147 -21.75 -11.48 -3.12
C LEU A 147 -23.06 -11.39 -3.91
N ALA A 148 -23.96 -10.51 -3.49
CA ALA A 148 -25.09 -10.14 -4.31
C ALA A 148 -24.62 -9.31 -5.52
N GLN A 149 -25.36 -9.34 -6.61
CA GLN A 149 -24.96 -8.69 -7.87
C GLN A 149 -24.79 -7.17 -7.71
N ASP A 150 -25.57 -6.55 -6.82
CA ASP A 150 -25.51 -5.13 -6.49
C ASP A 150 -24.42 -4.76 -5.50
N GLU A 151 -23.78 -5.73 -4.86
CA GLU A 151 -22.65 -5.52 -3.95
C GLU A 151 -21.34 -5.26 -4.72
N PHE A 152 -21.27 -5.58 -6.00
CA PHE A 152 -20.08 -5.28 -6.80
C PHE A 152 -20.24 -3.92 -7.50
N PRO A 153 -19.34 -2.96 -7.26
CA PRO A 153 -19.43 -1.65 -7.89
C PRO A 153 -19.01 -1.72 -9.36
N SER A 154 -19.95 -1.62 -10.28
CA SER A 154 -19.65 -1.60 -11.72
C SER A 154 -18.70 -0.47 -12.10
N ALA A 155 -18.78 0.68 -11.41
CA ALA A 155 -17.88 1.81 -11.60
C ALA A 155 -16.41 1.47 -11.30
N LEU A 156 -16.14 0.48 -10.44
CA LEU A 156 -14.79 0.03 -10.12
C LEU A 156 -14.01 -0.47 -11.35
N VAL A 157 -14.72 -1.03 -12.33
CA VAL A 157 -14.12 -1.50 -13.59
C VAL A 157 -13.45 -0.33 -14.33
N GLY A 158 -14.20 0.77 -14.52
CA GLY A 158 -13.65 1.97 -15.15
C GLY A 158 -12.52 2.59 -14.33
N GLN A 159 -12.62 2.60 -13.00
CA GLN A 159 -11.58 3.12 -12.13
C GLN A 159 -10.29 2.29 -12.20
N LEU A 160 -10.38 0.97 -12.23
CA LEU A 160 -9.20 0.11 -12.42
C LEU A 160 -8.49 0.42 -13.74
N GLN A 161 -9.23 0.68 -14.81
CA GLN A 161 -8.66 1.02 -16.12
C GLN A 161 -7.97 2.40 -16.14
N THR A 162 -8.27 3.30 -15.20
CA THR A 162 -7.58 4.59 -15.10
C THR A 162 -6.23 4.51 -14.42
N LEU A 163 -5.93 3.43 -13.71
CA LEU A 163 -4.63 3.25 -13.06
C LEU A 163 -3.54 2.97 -14.11
N PRO A 164 -2.32 3.49 -13.90
CA PRO A 164 -1.18 3.20 -14.76
C PRO A 164 -0.92 1.69 -14.88
N ALA A 165 -0.61 1.21 -16.09
CA ALA A 165 -0.38 -0.20 -16.36
C ALA A 165 0.59 -0.89 -15.39
N PRO A 166 1.75 -0.30 -15.01
CA PRO A 166 2.66 -0.93 -14.05
C PRO A 166 2.06 -1.16 -12.67
N LEU A 167 1.10 -0.31 -12.25
CA LEU A 167 0.41 -0.47 -10.97
C LEU A 167 -0.64 -1.57 -11.06
N ILE A 168 -1.47 -1.54 -12.10
CA ILE A 168 -2.60 -2.45 -12.23
C ILE A 168 -2.17 -3.91 -12.44
N GLU A 169 -1.03 -4.13 -13.12
CA GLU A 169 -0.49 -5.48 -13.34
C GLU A 169 -0.18 -6.21 -12.05
N ASN A 170 0.28 -5.49 -11.03
CA ASN A 170 0.69 -6.05 -9.74
C ASN A 170 -0.24 -5.67 -8.59
N LEU A 171 -1.41 -5.08 -8.89
CA LEU A 171 -2.37 -4.65 -7.88
C LEU A 171 -3.20 -5.82 -7.37
N LEU A 172 -3.31 -5.92 -6.07
CA LEU A 172 -4.28 -6.72 -5.34
C LEU A 172 -5.15 -5.79 -4.50
N VAL A 173 -6.44 -5.76 -4.79
CA VAL A 173 -7.44 -5.03 -4.00
C VAL A 173 -8.00 -6.00 -2.96
N ILE A 174 -7.98 -5.62 -1.70
CA ILE A 174 -8.43 -6.43 -0.57
C ILE A 174 -9.38 -5.60 0.26
N ARG A 175 -10.63 -6.05 0.40
CA ARG A 175 -11.62 -5.42 1.25
C ARG A 175 -12.05 -6.38 2.36
N GLY A 176 -11.97 -5.95 3.60
CA GLY A 176 -12.36 -6.74 4.77
C GLY A 176 -11.91 -6.09 6.08
N GLN A 177 -12.47 -6.51 7.18
CA GLN A 177 -12.16 -6.03 8.54
C GLN A 177 -12.18 -4.49 8.67
N GLY A 178 -13.14 -3.82 8.03
CA GLY A 178 -13.26 -2.36 8.07
C GLY A 178 -12.14 -1.60 7.35
N ARG A 179 -11.47 -2.24 6.38
CA ARG A 179 -10.41 -1.64 5.57
C ARG A 179 -10.50 -2.05 4.11
N LEU A 180 -10.13 -1.12 3.24
CA LEU A 180 -9.75 -1.38 1.87
C LEU A 180 -8.23 -1.29 1.79
N ARG A 181 -7.58 -2.38 1.35
CA ARG A 181 -6.14 -2.45 1.16
C ARG A 181 -5.83 -2.58 -0.32
N LEU A 182 -4.85 -1.84 -0.78
CA LEU A 182 -4.35 -1.84 -2.15
C LEU A 182 -2.88 -2.24 -2.10
N ARG A 183 -2.59 -3.47 -2.49
CA ARG A 183 -1.25 -4.03 -2.42
C ARG A 183 -0.64 -4.20 -3.79
N ILE A 184 0.58 -3.70 -3.97
CA ILE A 184 1.39 -3.87 -5.16
C ILE A 184 2.63 -4.64 -4.78
N ASP A 185 2.83 -5.82 -5.37
CA ASP A 185 4.07 -6.57 -5.24
C ASP A 185 5.07 -6.14 -6.32
N GLN A 186 6.36 -6.45 -6.12
CA GLN A 186 7.45 -6.02 -6.98
C GLN A 186 7.58 -4.48 -7.06
N ALA A 187 7.38 -3.81 -5.93
CA ALA A 187 7.34 -2.36 -5.80
C ALA A 187 8.71 -1.66 -5.90
N GLU A 188 9.74 -2.32 -6.47
CA GLU A 188 11.11 -1.80 -6.50
C GLU A 188 11.30 -0.56 -7.37
N ARG A 189 10.40 -0.32 -8.33
CA ARG A 189 10.55 0.70 -9.39
C ARG A 189 9.48 1.80 -9.35
N ILE A 190 8.71 1.87 -8.29
CA ILE A 190 7.63 2.85 -8.19
C ILE A 190 8.06 4.08 -7.38
N ASN A 191 7.57 5.27 -7.76
CA ASN A 191 7.65 6.43 -6.88
C ASN A 191 6.58 6.29 -5.78
N PRO A 192 6.97 6.03 -4.53
CA PRO A 192 6.01 5.68 -3.50
C PRO A 192 5.04 6.82 -3.13
N ILE A 193 5.44 8.07 -3.35
CA ILE A 193 4.59 9.24 -3.05
C ILE A 193 3.49 9.41 -4.10
N GLU A 194 3.84 9.29 -5.38
CA GLU A 194 2.86 9.36 -6.47
C GLU A 194 1.88 8.21 -6.37
N VAL A 195 2.41 6.99 -6.16
CA VAL A 195 1.59 5.79 -5.99
C VAL A 195 0.67 5.89 -4.77
N ALA A 196 1.15 6.40 -3.64
CA ALA A 196 0.30 6.62 -2.46
C ALA A 196 -0.85 7.57 -2.77
N ASP A 197 -0.60 8.66 -3.50
CA ASP A 197 -1.63 9.64 -3.86
C ASP A 197 -2.67 9.06 -4.83
N GLU A 198 -2.21 8.37 -5.87
CA GLU A 198 -3.08 7.68 -6.84
C GLU A 198 -3.94 6.61 -6.18
N LEU A 199 -3.33 5.72 -5.38
CA LEU A 199 -4.05 4.66 -4.69
C LEU A 199 -5.00 5.20 -3.62
N ALA A 200 -4.66 6.29 -2.91
CA ALA A 200 -5.57 6.92 -1.96
C ALA A 200 -6.78 7.55 -2.69
N SER A 201 -6.56 8.11 -3.90
CA SER A 201 -7.64 8.60 -4.75
C SER A 201 -8.55 7.48 -5.22
N PHE A 202 -7.96 6.41 -5.73
CA PHE A 202 -8.68 5.21 -6.15
C PHE A 202 -9.49 4.62 -4.99
N ALA A 203 -8.89 4.43 -3.80
CA ALA A 203 -9.56 3.87 -2.62
C ALA A 203 -10.77 4.70 -2.19
N GLN A 204 -10.63 6.03 -2.20
CA GLN A 204 -11.73 6.93 -1.88
C GLN A 204 -12.91 6.78 -2.85
N GLN A 205 -12.64 6.74 -4.16
CA GLN A 205 -13.66 6.57 -5.19
C GLN A 205 -14.30 5.18 -5.13
N ALA A 206 -13.47 4.14 -5.04
CA ALA A 206 -13.94 2.77 -4.92
C ALA A 206 -14.88 2.59 -3.72
N LEU A 207 -14.53 3.14 -2.56
CA LEU A 207 -15.39 3.09 -1.39
C LEU A 207 -16.68 3.92 -1.55
N ALA A 208 -16.66 5.03 -2.27
CA ALA A 208 -17.87 5.80 -2.53
C ALA A 208 -18.88 5.02 -3.37
N ASP A 209 -18.39 4.27 -4.37
CA ASP A 209 -19.21 3.52 -5.31
C ASP A 209 -19.58 2.11 -4.80
N TRP A 210 -18.80 1.56 -3.90
CA TRP A 210 -19.03 0.23 -3.33
C TRP A 210 -20.19 0.27 -2.33
N LYS A 211 -21.38 0.19 -2.86
CA LYS A 211 -22.63 0.19 -2.09
C LYS A 211 -22.77 -1.14 -1.34
N ILE A 212 -22.83 -1.10 -0.04
CA ILE A 212 -23.33 -2.18 0.82
C ILE A 212 -24.11 -1.54 1.95
#